data_6fcba86b4642d1ad31e18d4499637d47
#
_entry.id   6fcba86b4642d1ad31e18d4499637d47
#
_cell.length_a   1.000
_cell.length_b   1.000
_cell.length_c   1.000
_cell.angle_alpha   90.00
_cell.angle_beta   90.00
_cell.angle_gamma   90.00
#
_symmetry.space_group_name_H-M   'P 1'
#
loop_
_entity.id
_entity.type
_entity.pdbx_description
1 polymer ?
#
loop_
_entity_poly.entity_id
_entity_poly.type
_entity_poly.pdbx_seq_one_letter_code
_entity_poly.pdbx_strand_id
1 'polypeptide(L)'
;MAQNAYIVSAVRTPAGKKNGSLSKWHPADMGAKVLDELVRLSGVDPKDIDDVIFGCVDQVGAQAGNVARNSVLASSLPESVPGTTIDRQCGSSQQAIHFAAQAVMSGTQDIVIAGGVEVMSMVPIGASIVDGMNADHGFPFNAEGIEQRYPGVFFSQFTGAELVAEKWKLTREDLDQFALQSHIKASAASKANYFNNEILPLQGKNDNGNDSMIILDEGIRYDSSIEALSGLKPVTEGGVVTAGNASQITDGASALLICNDDGLKKLKADPRALIKTITVVGDDPVFMLTGPIPASKLALQKANLTINDMDLYEVNEAFAPVPLAWAIELEADKSKLNVNGGAIALGHPLGATGTKLMTTMLNELERRKGKYALQAICEGGGTANATIIERL
;
A
#
# COMPACT_ATOMS: atom_id res chain seq x y z
N MET A 1 -3.77 -26.97 -16.09
CA MET A 1 -3.56 -25.65 -16.75
C MET A 1 -3.54 -24.63 -15.62
N ALA A 2 -2.78 -23.55 -15.74
CA ALA A 2 -2.84 -22.48 -14.74
C ALA A 2 -4.23 -21.86 -14.77
N GLN A 3 -4.81 -21.61 -13.59
CA GLN A 3 -6.10 -20.96 -13.45
C GLN A 3 -5.93 -19.44 -13.48
N ASN A 4 -7.03 -18.70 -13.64
CA ASN A 4 -7.03 -17.26 -13.49
C ASN A 4 -7.06 -16.86 -11.99
N ALA A 5 -6.61 -15.65 -11.68
CA ALA A 5 -6.79 -15.04 -10.37
C ALA A 5 -7.68 -13.81 -10.50
N TYR A 6 -8.82 -13.83 -9.84
CA TYR A 6 -9.82 -12.77 -9.88
C TYR A 6 -9.86 -12.00 -8.55
N ILE A 7 -9.99 -10.69 -8.63
CA ILE A 7 -10.39 -9.84 -7.50
C ILE A 7 -11.91 -9.76 -7.50
N VAL A 8 -12.54 -10.16 -6.41
CA VAL A 8 -14.01 -10.16 -6.27
C VAL A 8 -14.50 -9.01 -5.41
N SER A 9 -13.86 -8.78 -4.28
CA SER A 9 -14.19 -7.67 -3.38
C SER A 9 -12.93 -7.02 -2.84
N ALA A 10 -13.06 -5.74 -2.47
CA ALA A 10 -11.98 -4.91 -2.00
C ALA A 10 -12.52 -3.90 -1.00
N VAL A 11 -11.82 -3.69 0.11
CA VAL A 11 -12.22 -2.78 1.17
C VAL A 11 -10.99 -2.22 1.88
N ARG A 12 -11.11 -1.00 2.41
CA ARG A 12 -10.14 -0.37 3.29
C ARG A 12 -10.80 0.38 4.44
N THR A 13 -10.08 0.58 5.51
CA THR A 13 -10.48 1.55 6.54
C THR A 13 -10.25 2.98 6.03
N PRO A 14 -10.82 4.01 6.67
CA PRO A 14 -10.27 5.34 6.57
C PRO A 14 -8.80 5.31 6.98
N ALA A 15 -7.99 6.18 6.42
CA ALA A 15 -6.60 6.36 6.85
C ALA A 15 -6.55 7.33 8.03
N GLY A 16 -6.17 6.82 9.22
CA GLY A 16 -5.99 7.60 10.43
C GLY A 16 -4.67 8.38 10.39
N LYS A 17 -4.67 9.67 10.71
CA LYS A 17 -3.43 10.43 10.90
C LYS A 17 -2.70 9.99 12.17
N LYS A 18 -1.40 10.27 12.27
CA LYS A 18 -0.61 10.00 13.48
C LYS A 18 -1.30 10.57 14.72
N ASN A 19 -1.54 9.71 15.72
CA ASN A 19 -2.27 10.06 16.94
C ASN A 19 -3.70 10.58 16.72
N GLY A 20 -4.29 10.29 15.57
CA GLY A 20 -5.65 10.69 15.18
C GLY A 20 -6.73 9.73 15.69
N SER A 21 -7.87 9.77 15.01
CA SER A 21 -9.10 9.08 15.40
C SER A 21 -8.98 7.57 15.52
N LEU A 22 -8.06 6.94 14.77
CA LEU A 22 -7.87 5.49 14.75
C LEU A 22 -6.67 5.01 15.57
N SER A 23 -5.94 5.91 16.22
CA SER A 23 -4.66 5.61 16.89
C SER A 23 -4.74 4.63 18.08
N LYS A 24 -5.94 4.35 18.58
CA LYS A 24 -6.19 3.42 19.70
C LYS A 24 -6.74 2.08 19.26
N TRP A 25 -6.97 1.87 17.97
CA TRP A 25 -7.40 0.58 17.47
C TRP A 25 -6.28 -0.46 17.63
N HIS A 26 -6.65 -1.62 18.19
CA HIS A 26 -5.74 -2.75 18.18
C HIS A 26 -5.60 -3.26 16.73
N PRO A 27 -4.37 -3.53 16.22
CA PRO A 27 -4.17 -3.94 14.83
C PRO A 27 -4.99 -5.18 14.43
N ALA A 28 -5.08 -6.18 15.31
CA ALA A 28 -5.86 -7.37 15.03
C ALA A 28 -7.37 -7.07 14.89
N ASP A 29 -7.93 -6.17 15.73
CA ASP A 29 -9.33 -5.79 15.64
C ASP A 29 -9.59 -4.98 14.35
N MET A 30 -8.67 -4.10 13.97
CA MET A 30 -8.77 -3.34 12.73
C MET A 30 -8.70 -4.27 11.51
N GLY A 31 -7.80 -5.25 11.53
CA GLY A 31 -7.71 -6.31 10.52
C GLY A 31 -8.99 -7.16 10.46
N ALA A 32 -9.55 -7.53 11.61
CA ALA A 32 -10.82 -8.28 11.68
C ALA A 32 -11.97 -7.55 10.99
N LYS A 33 -12.06 -6.21 11.12
CA LYS A 33 -13.12 -5.42 10.48
C LYS A 33 -13.10 -5.53 8.95
N VAL A 34 -11.92 -5.49 8.33
CA VAL A 34 -11.83 -5.64 6.87
C VAL A 34 -12.10 -7.09 6.43
N LEU A 35 -11.76 -8.09 7.26
CA LEU A 35 -12.12 -9.49 6.99
C LEU A 35 -13.64 -9.69 7.00
N ASP A 36 -14.32 -9.23 8.06
CA ASP A 36 -15.77 -9.33 8.20
C ASP A 36 -16.51 -8.63 7.04
N GLU A 37 -16.01 -7.46 6.62
CA GLU A 37 -16.61 -6.72 5.52
C GLU A 37 -16.43 -7.42 4.18
N LEU A 38 -15.27 -8.06 3.92
CA LEU A 38 -15.08 -8.84 2.68
C LEU A 38 -16.03 -10.02 2.62
N VAL A 39 -16.27 -10.73 3.73
CA VAL A 39 -17.26 -11.80 3.80
C VAL A 39 -18.66 -11.27 3.47
N ARG A 40 -19.03 -10.13 4.04
CA ARG A 40 -20.31 -9.47 3.77
C ARG A 40 -20.46 -9.08 2.30
N LEU A 41 -19.43 -8.49 1.69
CA LEU A 41 -19.45 -8.01 0.30
C LEU A 41 -19.47 -9.14 -0.73
N SER A 42 -18.68 -10.18 -0.50
CA SER A 42 -18.55 -11.32 -1.44
C SER A 42 -19.65 -12.35 -1.26
N GLY A 43 -20.26 -12.42 -0.07
CA GLY A 43 -21.21 -13.46 0.31
C GLY A 43 -20.59 -14.86 0.34
N VAL A 44 -19.27 -14.95 0.50
CA VAL A 44 -18.54 -16.21 0.69
C VAL A 44 -18.99 -16.90 1.97
N ASP A 45 -19.10 -18.23 1.97
CA ASP A 45 -19.13 -18.98 3.24
C ASP A 45 -17.73 -18.85 3.87
N PRO A 46 -17.61 -18.34 5.11
CA PRO A 46 -16.30 -18.20 5.76
C PRO A 46 -15.47 -19.48 5.81
N LYS A 47 -16.10 -20.65 5.76
CA LYS A 47 -15.43 -21.95 5.74
C LYS A 47 -14.74 -22.28 4.42
N ASP A 48 -15.13 -21.60 3.34
CA ASP A 48 -14.55 -21.76 2.01
C ASP A 48 -13.30 -20.92 1.79
N ILE A 49 -12.90 -20.11 2.78
CA ILE A 49 -11.67 -19.30 2.73
C ILE A 49 -10.50 -20.20 3.12
N ASP A 50 -9.57 -20.39 2.19
CA ASP A 50 -8.42 -21.27 2.35
C ASP A 50 -7.28 -20.63 3.16
N ASP A 51 -7.09 -19.30 3.08
CA ASP A 51 -6.03 -18.61 3.81
C ASP A 51 -6.28 -17.09 3.90
N VAL A 52 -5.63 -16.44 4.87
CA VAL A 52 -5.54 -15.00 5.04
C VAL A 52 -4.08 -14.59 5.06
N ILE A 53 -3.63 -13.82 4.07
CA ILE A 53 -2.26 -13.34 3.96
C ILE A 53 -2.24 -11.83 4.18
N PHE A 54 -1.65 -11.37 5.30
CA PHE A 54 -1.57 -9.95 5.63
C PHE A 54 -0.15 -9.43 5.58
N GLY A 55 0.02 -8.24 5.04
CA GLY A 55 1.22 -7.43 5.18
C GLY A 55 1.24 -6.69 6.53
N CYS A 56 2.39 -6.71 7.19
CA CYS A 56 2.70 -5.88 8.35
C CYS A 56 4.22 -5.74 8.44
N VAL A 57 4.72 -4.52 8.62
CA VAL A 57 6.17 -4.24 8.61
C VAL A 57 6.76 -4.32 10.01
N ASP A 58 6.28 -3.50 10.94
CA ASP A 58 6.80 -3.46 12.30
C ASP A 58 6.11 -4.50 13.20
N GLN A 59 6.52 -5.77 13.05
CA GLN A 59 5.92 -6.92 13.75
C GLN A 59 6.42 -7.05 15.20
N VAL A 60 6.20 -6.02 16.00
CA VAL A 60 6.50 -6.00 17.43
C VAL A 60 5.27 -5.58 18.26
N GLY A 61 5.26 -5.87 19.55
CA GLY A 61 4.16 -5.49 20.46
C GLY A 61 2.80 -5.96 19.94
N ALA A 62 1.86 -5.04 19.74
CA ALA A 62 0.50 -5.35 19.29
C ALA A 62 0.43 -5.92 17.85
N GLN A 63 1.47 -5.75 17.04
CA GLN A 63 1.58 -6.26 15.67
C GLN A 63 2.39 -7.57 15.58
N ALA A 64 2.92 -8.06 16.70
CA ALA A 64 3.67 -9.31 16.77
C ALA A 64 2.76 -10.56 16.78
N GLY A 65 3.40 -11.74 16.71
CA GLY A 65 2.72 -13.02 16.89
C GLY A 65 1.76 -13.38 15.76
N ASN A 66 2.07 -13.01 14.52
CA ASN A 66 1.26 -13.27 13.33
C ASN A 66 -0.09 -12.51 13.38
N VAL A 67 -0.04 -11.20 13.12
CA VAL A 67 -1.21 -10.32 13.17
C VAL A 67 -2.34 -10.76 12.22
N ALA A 68 -2.02 -11.43 11.09
CA ALA A 68 -3.04 -12.01 10.21
C ALA A 68 -3.87 -13.06 10.96
N ARG A 69 -3.22 -14.01 11.63
CA ARG A 69 -3.92 -15.02 12.42
C ARG A 69 -4.69 -14.39 13.58
N ASN A 70 -4.11 -13.40 14.24
CA ASN A 70 -4.79 -12.68 15.31
C ASN A 70 -6.05 -11.95 14.80
N SER A 71 -6.00 -11.38 13.57
CA SER A 71 -7.16 -10.77 12.91
C SER A 71 -8.25 -11.79 12.58
N VAL A 72 -7.88 -13.00 12.12
CA VAL A 72 -8.83 -14.10 11.93
C VAL A 72 -9.53 -14.44 13.24
N LEU A 73 -8.78 -14.60 14.33
CA LEU A 73 -9.33 -14.96 15.64
C LEU A 73 -10.18 -13.84 16.26
N ALA A 74 -9.96 -12.58 15.87
CA ALA A 74 -10.75 -11.44 16.29
C ALA A 74 -11.99 -11.18 15.41
N SER A 75 -12.09 -11.85 14.25
CA SER A 75 -13.17 -11.70 13.27
C SER A 75 -14.27 -12.74 13.44
N SER A 76 -15.27 -12.71 12.54
CA SER A 76 -16.31 -13.74 12.44
C SER A 76 -15.86 -15.00 11.66
N LEU A 77 -14.62 -15.05 11.18
CA LEU A 77 -14.08 -16.21 10.48
C LEU A 77 -13.91 -17.39 11.46
N PRO A 78 -14.17 -18.65 11.03
CA PRO A 78 -13.96 -19.81 11.87
C PRO A 78 -12.47 -20.03 12.16
N GLU A 79 -12.16 -20.68 13.26
CA GLU A 79 -10.79 -21.00 13.69
C GLU A 79 -10.05 -21.90 12.69
N SER A 80 -10.77 -22.58 11.81
CA SER A 80 -10.20 -23.42 10.75
C SER A 80 -9.52 -22.62 9.65
N VAL A 81 -9.84 -21.32 9.47
CA VAL A 81 -9.17 -20.47 8.51
C VAL A 81 -7.79 -20.10 9.03
N PRO A 82 -6.71 -20.47 8.35
CA PRO A 82 -5.35 -20.09 8.76
C PRO A 82 -5.07 -18.61 8.46
N GLY A 83 -3.91 -18.15 8.86
CA GLY A 83 -3.44 -16.80 8.54
C GLY A 83 -1.94 -16.73 8.62
N THR A 84 -1.32 -15.94 7.75
CA THR A 84 0.12 -15.66 7.77
C THR A 84 0.40 -14.18 7.58
N THR A 85 1.43 -13.70 8.27
CA THR A 85 1.90 -12.31 8.15
C THR A 85 3.20 -12.28 7.39
N ILE A 86 3.30 -11.37 6.44
CA ILE A 86 4.48 -11.18 5.60
C ILE A 86 5.01 -9.75 5.71
N ASP A 87 6.32 -9.62 5.58
CA ASP A 87 7.03 -8.34 5.42
C ASP A 87 7.73 -8.31 4.06
N ARG A 88 7.36 -7.34 3.25
CA ARG A 88 8.07 -6.84 2.08
C ARG A 88 8.06 -5.31 2.14
N GLN A 89 8.35 -4.78 3.32
CA GLN A 89 8.38 -3.35 3.58
C GLN A 89 7.08 -2.66 3.07
N CYS A 90 7.16 -1.51 2.45
CA CYS A 90 6.02 -0.76 1.92
C CYS A 90 5.11 -1.54 0.95
N GLY A 91 5.63 -2.59 0.30
CA GLY A 91 4.91 -3.46 -0.64
C GLY A 91 4.28 -4.70 -0.01
N SER A 92 4.27 -4.84 1.32
CA SER A 92 3.85 -6.08 2.01
C SER A 92 2.47 -6.58 1.59
N SER A 93 1.42 -5.76 1.61
CA SER A 93 0.10 -6.22 1.18
C SER A 93 -0.04 -6.36 -0.34
N GLN A 94 0.76 -5.68 -1.17
CA GLN A 94 0.83 -6.01 -2.59
C GLN A 94 1.50 -7.38 -2.80
N GLN A 95 2.50 -7.73 -1.99
CA GLN A 95 3.06 -9.08 -1.98
C GLN A 95 2.04 -10.12 -1.50
N ALA A 96 1.17 -9.76 -0.56
CA ALA A 96 0.05 -10.62 -0.16
C ALA A 96 -0.89 -10.89 -1.35
N ILE A 97 -1.21 -9.86 -2.18
CA ILE A 97 -1.95 -10.03 -3.44
C ILE A 97 -1.21 -11.01 -4.36
N HIS A 98 0.12 -10.87 -4.51
CA HIS A 98 0.90 -11.75 -5.37
C HIS A 98 0.87 -13.20 -4.88
N PHE A 99 1.04 -13.45 -3.58
CA PHE A 99 1.00 -14.80 -3.02
C PHE A 99 -0.39 -15.41 -3.12
N ALA A 100 -1.45 -14.66 -2.83
CA ALA A 100 -2.82 -15.11 -3.03
C ALA A 100 -3.10 -15.47 -4.50
N ALA A 101 -2.71 -14.58 -5.45
CA ALA A 101 -2.85 -14.85 -6.87
C ALA A 101 -2.09 -16.12 -7.30
N GLN A 102 -0.85 -16.29 -6.85
CA GLN A 102 -0.05 -17.48 -7.12
C GLN A 102 -0.68 -18.76 -6.55
N ALA A 103 -1.21 -18.71 -5.34
CA ALA A 103 -1.89 -19.82 -4.69
C ALA A 103 -3.13 -20.27 -5.47
N VAL A 104 -4.00 -19.33 -5.86
CA VAL A 104 -5.22 -19.67 -6.61
C VAL A 104 -4.92 -20.06 -8.06
N MET A 105 -3.92 -19.41 -8.71
CA MET A 105 -3.47 -19.78 -10.06
C MET A 105 -2.85 -21.19 -10.11
N SER A 106 -2.20 -21.63 -9.04
CA SER A 106 -1.63 -22.98 -8.95
C SER A 106 -2.70 -24.06 -8.73
N GLY A 107 -3.90 -23.66 -8.29
CA GLY A 107 -4.96 -24.60 -7.89
C GLY A 107 -4.73 -25.25 -6.53
N THR A 108 -3.77 -24.78 -5.72
CA THR A 108 -3.54 -25.26 -4.35
C THR A 108 -4.60 -24.73 -3.39
N GLN A 109 -5.14 -23.56 -3.69
CA GLN A 109 -6.20 -22.86 -2.93
C GLN A 109 -7.18 -22.25 -3.93
N ASP A 110 -8.45 -22.10 -3.54
CA ASP A 110 -9.50 -21.57 -4.40
C ASP A 110 -9.87 -20.14 -4.04
N ILE A 111 -9.86 -19.80 -2.74
CA ILE A 111 -10.30 -18.51 -2.21
C ILE A 111 -9.32 -18.05 -1.12
N VAL A 112 -8.64 -16.93 -1.35
CA VAL A 112 -7.64 -16.38 -0.43
C VAL A 112 -7.94 -14.91 -0.18
N ILE A 113 -7.84 -14.47 1.07
CA ILE A 113 -7.88 -13.05 1.42
C ILE A 113 -6.45 -12.52 1.48
N ALA A 114 -6.15 -11.52 0.65
CA ALA A 114 -4.92 -10.73 0.70
C ALA A 114 -5.20 -9.38 1.34
N GLY A 115 -4.45 -9.01 2.36
CA GLY A 115 -4.65 -7.74 3.04
C GLY A 115 -3.40 -7.25 3.76
N GLY A 116 -3.61 -6.31 4.65
CA GLY A 116 -2.58 -5.82 5.55
C GLY A 116 -3.12 -4.85 6.58
N VAL A 117 -2.35 -4.65 7.61
CA VAL A 117 -2.65 -3.73 8.70
C VAL A 117 -1.35 -3.10 9.21
N GLU A 118 -1.42 -1.81 9.50
CA GLU A 118 -0.35 -1.09 10.21
C GLU A 118 -0.99 0.00 11.06
N VAL A 119 -0.71 0.02 12.35
CA VAL A 119 -1.14 1.07 13.28
C VAL A 119 0.11 1.80 13.77
N MET A 120 0.61 2.72 12.93
CA MET A 120 1.90 3.40 13.13
C MET A 120 1.88 4.40 14.29
N SER A 121 0.70 4.75 14.80
CA SER A 121 0.54 5.51 16.04
C SER A 121 0.82 4.67 17.28
N MET A 122 0.55 3.36 17.21
CA MET A 122 0.76 2.41 18.31
C MET A 122 2.14 1.75 18.23
N VAL A 123 2.54 1.32 17.03
CA VAL A 123 3.83 0.70 16.74
C VAL A 123 4.56 1.59 15.71
N PRO A 124 5.47 2.46 16.15
CA PRO A 124 6.14 3.41 15.25
C PRO A 124 6.98 2.72 14.19
N ILE A 125 7.14 3.36 13.04
CA ILE A 125 8.03 2.90 11.97
C ILE A 125 9.44 2.66 12.49
N GLY A 126 10.00 1.48 12.19
CA GLY A 126 11.33 1.06 12.64
C GLY A 126 11.37 0.50 14.06
N ALA A 127 10.22 0.35 14.73
CA ALA A 127 10.16 -0.22 16.08
C ALA A 127 10.81 -1.60 16.15
N SER A 128 10.63 -2.44 15.14
CA SER A 128 11.26 -3.77 15.07
C SER A 128 12.80 -3.71 15.13
N ILE A 129 13.42 -2.66 14.58
CA ILE A 129 14.86 -2.43 14.61
C ILE A 129 15.28 -1.78 15.93
N VAL A 130 14.61 -0.67 16.29
CA VAL A 130 14.98 0.15 17.46
C VAL A 130 14.80 -0.62 18.76
N ASP A 131 13.69 -1.32 18.91
CA ASP A 131 13.42 -2.11 20.12
C ASP A 131 14.38 -3.30 20.22
N GLY A 132 14.71 -3.94 19.08
CA GLY A 132 15.72 -4.99 19.03
C GLY A 132 17.11 -4.51 19.44
N MET A 133 17.53 -3.33 18.95
CA MET A 133 18.80 -2.71 19.36
C MET A 133 18.82 -2.36 20.85
N ASN A 134 17.75 -1.80 21.38
CA ASN A 134 17.62 -1.44 22.80
C ASN A 134 17.66 -2.67 23.71
N ALA A 135 17.26 -3.84 23.19
CA ALA A 135 17.31 -5.12 23.89
C ALA A 135 18.59 -5.94 23.62
N ASP A 136 19.62 -5.34 23.03
CA ASP A 136 20.89 -5.99 22.64
C ASP A 136 20.72 -7.20 21.70
N HIS A 137 19.69 -7.19 20.86
CA HIS A 137 19.47 -8.23 19.86
C HIS A 137 20.23 -7.99 18.53
N GLY A 138 21.06 -6.94 18.47
CA GLY A 138 21.87 -6.60 17.31
C GLY A 138 21.21 -5.60 16.35
N PHE A 139 21.90 -5.28 15.26
CA PHE A 139 21.44 -4.37 14.22
C PHE A 139 21.45 -5.08 12.88
N PRO A 140 20.36 -5.05 12.09
CA PRO A 140 20.20 -5.91 10.91
C PRO A 140 21.20 -5.63 9.78
N PHE A 141 21.76 -4.41 9.71
CA PHE A 141 22.63 -3.99 8.59
C PHE A 141 24.13 -4.05 8.91
N ASN A 142 24.54 -4.50 10.12
CA ASN A 142 25.96 -4.66 10.47
C ASN A 142 26.48 -6.09 10.20
N ALA A 143 25.80 -6.86 9.36
CA ALA A 143 26.31 -8.16 8.93
C ALA A 143 27.59 -7.98 8.09
N GLU A 144 28.64 -8.77 8.39
CA GLU A 144 29.94 -8.66 7.73
C GLU A 144 29.84 -8.67 6.19
N GLY A 145 28.98 -9.50 5.61
CA GLY A 145 28.75 -9.55 4.17
C GLY A 145 28.14 -8.27 3.60
N ILE A 146 27.32 -7.56 4.37
CA ILE A 146 26.76 -6.26 3.97
C ILE A 146 27.86 -5.20 4.00
N GLU A 147 28.63 -5.13 5.08
CA GLU A 147 29.72 -4.15 5.23
C GLU A 147 30.82 -4.32 4.19
N GLN A 148 31.15 -5.57 3.84
CA GLN A 148 32.12 -5.86 2.78
C GLN A 148 31.64 -5.42 1.41
N ARG A 149 30.34 -5.56 1.11
CA ARG A 149 29.74 -5.22 -0.19
C ARG A 149 29.42 -3.73 -0.31
N TYR A 150 29.04 -3.08 0.78
CA TYR A 150 28.61 -1.69 0.84
C TYR A 150 29.36 -0.92 1.94
N PRO A 151 30.71 -0.81 1.86
CA PRO A 151 31.52 -0.21 2.94
C PRO A 151 31.11 1.24 3.19
N GLY A 152 30.78 1.54 4.45
CA GLY A 152 30.40 2.89 4.88
C GLY A 152 29.03 3.38 4.40
N VAL A 153 28.22 2.52 3.79
CA VAL A 153 26.87 2.86 3.35
C VAL A 153 25.87 2.68 4.48
N PHE A 154 25.13 3.72 4.80
CA PHE A 154 23.96 3.66 5.66
C PHE A 154 22.70 3.67 4.77
N PHE A 155 21.98 2.54 4.76
CA PHE A 155 20.75 2.42 3.97
C PHE A 155 19.64 3.27 4.57
N SER A 156 19.23 4.32 3.85
CA SER A 156 18.20 5.27 4.30
C SER A 156 17.29 5.66 3.16
N GLN A 157 15.99 5.52 3.38
CA GLN A 157 14.99 5.96 2.40
C GLN A 157 15.03 7.48 2.15
N PHE A 158 15.42 8.27 3.15
CA PHE A 158 15.56 9.72 2.99
C PHE A 158 16.74 10.05 2.07
N THR A 159 17.91 9.42 2.29
CA THR A 159 19.05 9.53 1.38
C THR A 159 18.69 9.05 -0.01
N GLY A 160 17.99 7.91 -0.12
CA GLY A 160 17.51 7.39 -1.41
C GLY A 160 16.60 8.38 -2.13
N ALA A 161 15.68 9.03 -1.43
CA ALA A 161 14.78 10.03 -2.01
C ALA A 161 15.54 11.26 -2.54
N GLU A 162 16.54 11.77 -1.81
CA GLU A 162 17.42 12.84 -2.27
C GLU A 162 18.22 12.43 -3.51
N LEU A 163 18.81 11.23 -3.51
CA LEU A 163 19.54 10.70 -4.67
C LEU A 163 18.65 10.56 -5.91
N VAL A 164 17.39 10.13 -5.73
CA VAL A 164 16.41 10.09 -6.81
C VAL A 164 16.13 11.49 -7.33
N ALA A 165 15.88 12.46 -6.44
CA ALA A 165 15.66 13.84 -6.86
C ALA A 165 16.85 14.41 -7.63
N GLU A 166 18.08 14.19 -7.16
CA GLU A 166 19.31 14.63 -7.83
C GLU A 166 19.46 13.99 -9.23
N LYS A 167 19.32 12.66 -9.33
CA LYS A 167 19.51 11.92 -10.58
C LYS A 167 18.55 12.38 -11.69
N TRP A 168 17.29 12.66 -11.36
CA TRP A 168 16.28 13.14 -12.30
C TRP A 168 16.15 14.66 -12.32
N LYS A 169 17.05 15.38 -11.63
CA LYS A 169 17.10 16.86 -11.57
C LYS A 169 15.76 17.47 -11.13
N LEU A 170 15.12 16.82 -10.17
CA LEU A 170 13.87 17.30 -9.59
C LEU A 170 14.19 18.37 -8.53
N THR A 171 13.60 19.52 -8.68
CA THR A 171 13.79 20.63 -7.74
C THR A 171 12.84 20.52 -6.55
N ARG A 172 13.10 21.27 -5.49
CA ARG A 172 12.19 21.41 -4.35
C ARG A 172 10.79 21.83 -4.80
N GLU A 173 10.71 22.75 -5.77
CA GLU A 173 9.44 23.24 -6.33
C GLU A 173 8.68 22.12 -7.04
N ASP A 174 9.35 21.27 -7.82
CA ASP A 174 8.72 20.12 -8.49
C ASP A 174 8.08 19.18 -7.46
N LEU A 175 8.80 18.90 -6.35
CA LEU A 175 8.32 18.00 -5.31
C LEU A 175 7.14 18.59 -4.55
N ASP A 176 7.21 19.87 -4.18
CA ASP A 176 6.13 20.57 -3.47
C ASP A 176 4.88 20.74 -4.36
N GLN A 177 5.05 21.01 -5.65
CA GLN A 177 3.94 21.04 -6.62
C GLN A 177 3.28 19.67 -6.76
N PHE A 178 4.05 18.58 -6.81
CA PHE A 178 3.50 17.23 -6.84
C PHE A 178 2.71 16.93 -5.57
N ALA A 179 3.24 17.28 -4.40
CA ALA A 179 2.58 17.10 -3.11
C ALA A 179 1.27 17.90 -3.03
N LEU A 180 1.29 19.16 -3.47
CA LEU A 180 0.09 20.00 -3.56
C LEU A 180 -0.97 19.34 -4.46
N GLN A 181 -0.58 18.82 -5.63
CA GLN A 181 -1.49 18.13 -6.54
C GLN A 181 -2.08 16.86 -5.92
N SER A 182 -1.30 16.10 -5.13
CA SER A 182 -1.82 14.94 -4.39
C SER A 182 -2.96 15.35 -3.45
N HIS A 183 -2.80 16.41 -2.66
CA HIS A 183 -3.84 16.93 -1.79
C HIS A 183 -5.05 17.50 -2.54
N ILE A 184 -4.85 18.22 -3.64
CA ILE A 184 -5.94 18.76 -4.48
C ILE A 184 -6.78 17.62 -5.06
N LYS A 185 -6.14 16.60 -5.64
CA LYS A 185 -6.81 15.41 -6.20
C LYS A 185 -7.58 14.64 -5.12
N ALA A 186 -6.95 14.39 -3.97
CA ALA A 186 -7.59 13.70 -2.85
C ALA A 186 -8.79 14.48 -2.29
N SER A 187 -8.66 15.79 -2.14
CA SER A 187 -9.75 16.67 -1.72
C SER A 187 -10.92 16.64 -2.71
N ALA A 188 -10.63 16.70 -4.01
CA ALA A 188 -11.66 16.64 -5.05
C ALA A 188 -12.38 15.28 -5.05
N ALA A 189 -11.63 14.16 -4.98
CA ALA A 189 -12.18 12.82 -4.92
C ALA A 189 -13.04 12.60 -3.66
N SER A 190 -12.57 13.06 -2.49
CA SER A 190 -13.30 12.98 -1.23
C SER A 190 -14.62 13.76 -1.30
N LYS A 191 -14.59 15.02 -1.77
CA LYS A 191 -15.80 15.85 -1.94
C LYS A 191 -16.79 15.29 -2.98
N ALA A 192 -16.28 14.58 -3.98
CA ALA A 192 -17.08 13.90 -4.99
C ALA A 192 -17.59 12.51 -4.54
N ASN A 193 -17.27 12.09 -3.31
CA ASN A 193 -17.65 10.80 -2.73
C ASN A 193 -17.10 9.58 -3.50
N TYR A 194 -15.94 9.70 -4.15
CA TYR A 194 -15.35 8.61 -4.93
C TYR A 194 -14.86 7.45 -4.05
N PHE A 195 -14.58 7.71 -2.77
CA PHE A 195 -14.14 6.69 -1.80
C PHE A 195 -15.28 5.97 -1.05
N ASN A 196 -16.55 6.33 -1.28
CA ASN A 196 -17.67 5.78 -0.51
C ASN A 196 -17.86 4.26 -0.67
N ASN A 197 -17.45 3.70 -1.83
CA ASN A 197 -17.60 2.27 -2.11
C ASN A 197 -16.40 1.44 -1.63
N GLU A 198 -15.39 2.08 -1.05
CA GLU A 198 -14.16 1.41 -0.61
C GLU A 198 -13.87 1.58 0.88
N ILE A 199 -14.32 2.68 1.50
CA ILE A 199 -14.08 2.96 2.90
C ILE A 199 -15.11 2.26 3.78
N LEU A 200 -14.62 1.36 4.65
CA LEU A 200 -15.38 0.80 5.76
C LEU A 200 -15.36 1.80 6.94
N PRO A 201 -16.51 2.37 7.33
CA PRO A 201 -16.57 3.26 8.48
C PRO A 201 -16.10 2.58 9.78
N LEU A 202 -15.26 3.25 10.56
CA LEU A 202 -14.81 2.75 11.87
C LEU A 202 -15.18 3.71 12.99
N GLN A 203 -15.45 3.16 14.18
CA GLN A 203 -15.56 3.95 15.40
C GLN A 203 -14.21 4.59 15.75
N GLY A 204 -14.21 5.85 16.11
CA GLY A 204 -13.00 6.57 16.50
C GLY A 204 -13.34 7.78 17.36
N LYS A 205 -12.34 8.62 17.62
CA LYS A 205 -12.52 9.89 18.31
C LYS A 205 -12.43 11.02 17.30
N ASN A 206 -13.41 11.93 17.29
CA ASN A 206 -13.30 13.16 16.50
C ASN A 206 -12.31 14.16 17.16
N ASP A 207 -12.06 15.29 16.49
CA ASP A 207 -11.12 16.31 16.98
C ASP A 207 -11.50 16.90 18.37
N ASN A 208 -12.75 16.74 18.81
CA ASN A 208 -13.22 17.15 20.14
C ASN A 208 -13.11 15.99 21.18
N GLY A 209 -12.55 14.85 20.81
CA GLY A 209 -12.41 13.68 21.66
C GLY A 209 -13.70 12.86 21.87
N ASN A 210 -14.79 13.19 21.18
CA ASN A 210 -16.05 12.46 21.25
C ASN A 210 -16.06 11.25 20.31
N ASP A 211 -16.78 10.20 20.71
CA ASP A 211 -16.98 9.03 19.86
C ASP A 211 -17.72 9.41 18.57
N SER A 212 -17.21 8.95 17.45
CA SER A 212 -17.75 9.25 16.13
C SER A 212 -17.42 8.14 15.14
N MET A 213 -18.26 7.99 14.11
CA MET A 213 -17.93 7.17 12.96
C MET A 213 -16.98 7.94 12.04
N ILE A 214 -15.80 7.39 11.84
CA ILE A 214 -14.78 7.95 10.94
C ILE A 214 -15.01 7.35 9.55
N ILE A 215 -15.27 8.22 8.59
CA ILE A 215 -15.65 7.87 7.20
C ILE A 215 -14.74 8.54 6.16
N LEU A 216 -13.80 9.36 6.60
CA LEU A 216 -12.90 10.12 5.73
C LEU A 216 -11.44 9.86 6.10
N ASP A 217 -10.57 9.91 5.11
CA ASP A 217 -9.12 9.89 5.32
C ASP A 217 -8.69 11.18 6.01
N GLU A 218 -8.05 11.08 7.18
CA GLU A 218 -7.68 12.22 8.02
C GLU A 218 -6.44 12.98 7.49
N GLY A 219 -5.70 12.38 6.56
CA GLY A 219 -4.46 12.94 6.02
C GLY A 219 -4.69 14.08 5.02
N ILE A 220 -5.88 14.22 4.45
CA ILE A 220 -6.17 15.21 3.40
C ILE A 220 -6.11 16.63 3.97
N ARG A 221 -5.20 17.44 3.42
CA ARG A 221 -5.10 18.86 3.77
C ARG A 221 -5.85 19.69 2.74
N TYR A 222 -7.08 20.06 3.06
CA TYR A 222 -8.01 20.75 2.16
C TYR A 222 -7.59 22.20 1.84
N ASP A 223 -6.72 22.78 2.66
CA ASP A 223 -6.19 24.15 2.60
C ASP A 223 -4.68 24.18 2.26
N SER A 224 -4.13 23.08 1.74
CA SER A 224 -2.72 23.02 1.35
C SER A 224 -2.40 24.06 0.27
N SER A 225 -1.25 24.71 0.40
CA SER A 225 -0.76 25.69 -0.58
C SER A 225 0.73 25.54 -0.81
N ILE A 226 1.22 26.08 -1.94
CA ILE A 226 2.64 26.04 -2.27
C ILE A 226 3.47 26.85 -1.28
N GLU A 227 2.93 27.95 -0.77
CA GLU A 227 3.57 28.81 0.24
C GLU A 227 3.78 28.03 1.55
N ALA A 228 2.76 27.27 1.98
CA ALA A 228 2.87 26.45 3.18
C ALA A 228 3.91 25.32 3.02
N LEU A 229 3.94 24.65 1.85
CA LEU A 229 4.89 23.59 1.55
C LEU A 229 6.32 24.12 1.44
N SER A 230 6.54 25.22 0.71
CA SER A 230 7.87 25.84 0.53
C SER A 230 8.51 26.31 1.83
N GLY A 231 7.69 26.66 2.84
CA GLY A 231 8.14 27.04 4.18
C GLY A 231 8.67 25.88 5.04
N LEU A 232 8.48 24.61 4.63
CA LEU A 232 8.92 23.46 5.40
C LEU A 232 10.43 23.25 5.28
N LYS A 233 11.05 22.86 6.40
CA LYS A 233 12.49 22.52 6.42
C LYS A 233 12.73 21.17 5.74
N PRO A 234 13.82 21.02 4.96
CA PRO A 234 14.25 19.73 4.46
C PRO A 234 14.53 18.75 5.61
N VAL A 235 14.30 17.46 5.36
CA VAL A 235 14.62 16.37 6.31
C VAL A 235 16.15 16.22 6.44
N THR A 236 16.85 16.37 5.32
CA THR A 236 18.32 16.37 5.28
C THR A 236 18.80 17.80 5.00
N GLU A 237 19.85 18.24 5.70
CA GLU A 237 20.42 19.58 5.51
C GLU A 237 20.84 19.78 4.04
N GLY A 238 20.39 20.87 3.44
CA GLY A 238 20.63 21.18 2.03
C GLY A 238 19.81 20.34 1.03
N GLY A 239 18.96 19.44 1.49
CA GLY A 239 18.11 18.58 0.66
C GLY A 239 16.85 19.29 0.15
N VAL A 240 16.08 18.55 -0.66
CA VAL A 240 14.81 18.98 -1.28
C VAL A 240 13.59 18.23 -0.73
N VAL A 241 13.81 17.11 -0.03
CA VAL A 241 12.75 16.29 0.58
C VAL A 241 12.33 16.88 1.92
N THR A 242 11.03 17.03 2.14
CA THR A 242 10.44 17.57 3.37
C THR A 242 9.32 16.67 3.88
N ALA A 243 8.85 16.91 5.08
CA ALA A 243 7.65 16.24 5.60
C ALA A 243 6.38 16.55 4.78
N GLY A 244 6.37 17.62 3.97
CA GLY A 244 5.24 18.00 3.13
C GLY A 244 5.20 17.29 1.78
N ASN A 245 6.35 16.82 1.29
CA ASN A 245 6.48 16.09 0.02
C ASN A 245 6.87 14.62 0.21
N ALA A 246 6.65 14.10 1.43
CA ALA A 246 6.76 12.69 1.82
C ALA A 246 5.40 12.17 2.32
N SER A 247 5.25 10.84 2.33
CA SER A 247 4.05 10.18 2.83
C SER A 247 3.85 10.39 4.34
N GLN A 248 2.60 10.29 4.78
CA GLN A 248 2.24 10.50 6.18
C GLN A 248 2.32 9.20 6.99
N ILE A 249 2.70 9.33 8.28
CA ILE A 249 2.52 8.29 9.29
C ILE A 249 1.02 8.03 9.44
N THR A 250 0.59 6.77 9.30
CA THR A 250 -0.82 6.46 9.09
C THR A 250 -1.22 5.17 9.80
N ASP A 251 -2.44 5.14 10.30
CA ASP A 251 -3.09 3.96 10.86
C ASP A 251 -4.13 3.44 9.86
N GLY A 252 -4.12 2.14 9.55
CA GLY A 252 -5.10 1.60 8.63
C GLY A 252 -4.96 0.11 8.32
N ALA A 253 -6.04 -0.46 7.80
CA ALA A 253 -6.10 -1.82 7.27
C ALA A 253 -6.85 -1.83 5.94
N SER A 254 -6.55 -2.80 5.11
CA SER A 254 -7.24 -3.03 3.84
C SER A 254 -7.10 -4.48 3.40
N ALA A 255 -8.05 -4.97 2.61
CA ALA A 255 -8.01 -6.35 2.13
C ALA A 255 -8.81 -6.53 0.82
N LEU A 256 -8.45 -7.61 0.11
CA LEU A 256 -9.06 -8.06 -1.14
C LEU A 256 -9.40 -9.55 -1.01
N LEU A 257 -10.53 -9.97 -1.56
CA LEU A 257 -10.83 -11.38 -1.77
C LEU A 257 -10.42 -11.76 -3.18
N ILE A 258 -9.53 -12.75 -3.27
CA ILE A 258 -8.96 -13.26 -4.52
C ILE A 258 -9.35 -14.74 -4.66
N CYS A 259 -9.80 -15.15 -5.85
CA CYS A 259 -10.16 -16.53 -6.11
C CYS A 259 -9.83 -16.95 -7.54
N ASN A 260 -9.89 -18.27 -7.77
CA ASN A 260 -9.83 -18.88 -9.10
C ASN A 260 -11.23 -19.17 -9.66
N ASP A 261 -11.29 -19.86 -10.82
CA ASP A 261 -12.54 -20.24 -11.46
C ASP A 261 -13.42 -21.17 -10.60
N ASP A 262 -12.80 -22.02 -9.76
CA ASP A 262 -13.54 -22.92 -8.84
C ASP A 262 -14.04 -22.14 -7.61
N GLY A 263 -13.25 -21.21 -7.10
CA GLY A 263 -13.66 -20.29 -6.05
C GLY A 263 -14.84 -19.42 -6.47
N LEU A 264 -14.87 -18.89 -7.71
CA LEU A 264 -15.99 -18.08 -8.21
C LEU A 264 -17.34 -18.81 -8.13
N LYS A 265 -17.36 -20.14 -8.33
CA LYS A 265 -18.60 -20.94 -8.25
C LYS A 265 -19.19 -20.99 -6.84
N LYS A 266 -18.37 -20.71 -5.81
CA LYS A 266 -18.76 -20.69 -4.39
C LYS A 266 -19.23 -19.31 -3.94
N LEU A 267 -18.99 -18.26 -4.74
CA LEU A 267 -19.27 -16.88 -4.40
C LEU A 267 -20.64 -16.43 -4.95
N LYS A 268 -21.21 -15.39 -4.33
CA LYS A 268 -22.45 -14.72 -4.77
C LYS A 268 -22.18 -13.40 -5.51
N ALA A 269 -20.91 -13.00 -5.59
CA ALA A 269 -20.48 -11.78 -6.25
C ALA A 269 -19.74 -12.10 -7.55
N ASP A 270 -19.88 -11.23 -8.53
CA ASP A 270 -19.16 -11.32 -9.79
C ASP A 270 -17.69 -10.86 -9.62
N PRO A 271 -16.76 -11.38 -10.43
CA PRO A 271 -15.38 -10.91 -10.42
C PRO A 271 -15.32 -9.48 -10.99
N ARG A 272 -14.55 -8.61 -10.30
CA ARG A 272 -14.38 -7.20 -10.68
C ARG A 272 -13.20 -7.00 -11.61
N ALA A 273 -12.10 -7.74 -11.38
CA ALA A 273 -10.90 -7.65 -12.20
C ALA A 273 -10.14 -8.98 -12.23
N LEU A 274 -9.37 -9.17 -13.30
CA LEU A 274 -8.36 -10.21 -13.44
C LEU A 274 -7.00 -9.65 -13.04
N ILE A 275 -6.22 -10.39 -12.23
CA ILE A 275 -4.81 -10.09 -11.98
C ILE A 275 -4.04 -10.57 -13.21
N LYS A 276 -3.69 -9.64 -14.08
CA LYS A 276 -3.09 -9.91 -15.40
C LYS A 276 -1.63 -10.28 -15.28
N THR A 277 -0.88 -9.56 -14.45
CA THR A 277 0.56 -9.72 -14.29
C THR A 277 1.00 -9.26 -12.91
N ILE A 278 1.95 -10.01 -12.36
CA ILE A 278 2.63 -9.68 -11.11
C ILE A 278 4.14 -9.76 -11.32
N THR A 279 4.87 -8.82 -10.75
CA THR A 279 6.34 -8.78 -10.78
C THR A 279 6.91 -8.33 -9.45
N VAL A 280 8.06 -8.89 -9.11
CA VAL A 280 8.90 -8.48 -7.99
C VAL A 280 10.32 -8.36 -8.51
N VAL A 281 11.01 -7.31 -8.12
CA VAL A 281 12.40 -7.07 -8.53
C VAL A 281 13.24 -6.60 -7.35
N GLY A 282 14.54 -6.88 -7.41
CA GLY A 282 15.58 -6.18 -6.65
C GLY A 282 16.21 -5.11 -7.53
N ASP A 283 16.61 -4.00 -6.92
CA ASP A 283 17.27 -2.87 -7.56
C ASP A 283 18.37 -2.34 -6.62
N ASP A 284 19.00 -1.23 -6.96
CA ASP A 284 20.06 -0.62 -6.18
C ASP A 284 19.59 -0.26 -4.74
N PRO A 285 20.16 -0.86 -3.68
CA PRO A 285 19.71 -0.63 -2.31
C PRO A 285 20.13 0.75 -1.76
N VAL A 286 21.07 1.44 -2.40
CA VAL A 286 21.51 2.79 -2.01
C VAL A 286 20.52 3.82 -2.54
N PHE A 287 20.10 3.73 -3.81
CA PHE A 287 19.00 4.51 -4.34
C PHE A 287 17.66 4.08 -3.73
N MET A 288 17.53 2.82 -3.37
CA MET A 288 16.42 2.19 -2.64
C MET A 288 15.04 2.33 -3.31
N LEU A 289 14.71 3.49 -3.87
CA LEU A 289 13.35 3.87 -4.26
C LEU A 289 13.10 3.84 -5.77
N THR A 290 14.08 3.38 -6.57
CA THR A 290 14.00 3.29 -8.04
C THR A 290 13.32 2.03 -8.53
N GLY A 291 13.15 1.02 -7.69
CA GLY A 291 12.60 -0.29 -8.03
C GLY A 291 11.25 -0.30 -8.77
N PRO A 292 10.30 0.63 -8.54
CA PRO A 292 9.05 0.71 -9.31
C PRO A 292 9.27 0.83 -10.82
N ILE A 293 10.38 1.43 -11.26
CA ILE A 293 10.72 1.60 -12.68
C ILE A 293 10.96 0.23 -13.34
N PRO A 294 11.96 -0.58 -12.93
CA PRO A 294 12.18 -1.89 -13.53
C PRO A 294 11.03 -2.86 -13.27
N ALA A 295 10.34 -2.79 -12.12
CA ALA A 295 9.18 -3.62 -11.82
C ALA A 295 8.05 -3.40 -12.82
N SER A 296 7.73 -2.13 -13.12
CA SER A 296 6.69 -1.76 -14.09
C SER A 296 7.07 -2.13 -15.51
N LYS A 297 8.32 -1.86 -15.94
CA LYS A 297 8.82 -2.27 -17.26
C LYS A 297 8.69 -3.78 -17.47
N LEU A 298 9.06 -4.56 -16.46
CA LEU A 298 8.94 -6.02 -16.49
C LEU A 298 7.47 -6.48 -16.52
N ALA A 299 6.59 -5.82 -15.75
CA ALA A 299 5.16 -6.14 -15.73
C ALA A 299 4.51 -5.89 -17.09
N LEU A 300 4.77 -4.76 -17.70
CA LEU A 300 4.31 -4.42 -19.05
C LEU A 300 4.80 -5.42 -20.09
N GLN A 301 6.10 -5.75 -20.06
CA GLN A 301 6.68 -6.76 -20.94
C GLN A 301 5.99 -8.13 -20.81
N LYS A 302 5.81 -8.63 -19.58
CA LYS A 302 5.16 -9.92 -19.34
C LYS A 302 3.69 -9.93 -19.75
N ALA A 303 2.99 -8.80 -19.60
CA ALA A 303 1.61 -8.66 -20.04
C ALA A 303 1.46 -8.49 -21.56
N ASN A 304 2.56 -8.28 -22.28
CA ASN A 304 2.59 -7.86 -23.68
C ASN A 304 1.76 -6.57 -23.91
N LEU A 305 1.95 -5.61 -23.01
CA LEU A 305 1.30 -4.30 -23.01
C LEU A 305 2.36 -3.19 -22.96
N THR A 306 1.95 -1.98 -23.32
CA THR A 306 2.74 -0.76 -23.22
C THR A 306 2.17 0.15 -22.13
N ILE A 307 2.92 1.19 -21.74
CA ILE A 307 2.43 2.18 -20.78
C ILE A 307 1.19 2.94 -21.31
N ASN A 308 1.06 3.08 -22.62
CA ASN A 308 -0.07 3.75 -23.26
C ASN A 308 -1.37 2.94 -23.21
N ASP A 309 -1.30 1.62 -23.04
CA ASP A 309 -2.45 0.75 -22.89
C ASP A 309 -3.11 0.87 -21.50
N MET A 310 -2.42 1.47 -20.54
CA MET A 310 -2.95 1.68 -19.19
C MET A 310 -3.89 2.87 -19.16
N ASP A 311 -5.03 2.70 -18.48
CA ASP A 311 -5.99 3.77 -18.20
C ASP A 311 -5.65 4.53 -16.91
N LEU A 312 -5.00 3.85 -15.96
CA LEU A 312 -4.59 4.38 -14.66
C LEU A 312 -3.23 3.83 -14.22
N TYR A 313 -2.50 4.64 -13.46
CA TYR A 313 -1.31 4.23 -12.70
C TYR A 313 -1.46 4.62 -11.25
N GLU A 314 -1.17 3.70 -10.34
CA GLU A 314 -0.99 3.95 -8.91
C GLU A 314 0.46 3.64 -8.53
N VAL A 315 1.27 4.68 -8.41
CA VAL A 315 2.65 4.58 -7.95
C VAL A 315 2.73 5.18 -6.55
N ASN A 316 3.12 4.36 -5.57
CA ASN A 316 3.09 4.81 -4.18
C ASN A 316 3.93 6.06 -3.95
N GLU A 317 3.33 7.07 -3.33
CA GLU A 317 3.95 8.35 -3.01
C GLU A 317 4.70 8.28 -1.66
N ALA A 318 5.61 7.30 -1.50
CA ALA A 318 6.46 7.28 -0.30
C ALA A 318 7.20 8.62 -0.12
N PHE A 319 7.70 9.14 -1.23
CA PHE A 319 8.29 10.47 -1.41
C PHE A 319 7.95 10.97 -2.82
N ALA A 320 7.72 12.26 -3.00
CA ALA A 320 7.37 12.85 -4.30
C ALA A 320 8.36 12.52 -5.45
N PRO A 321 9.68 12.41 -5.23
CA PRO A 321 10.62 12.00 -6.28
C PRO A 321 10.31 10.65 -6.92
N VAL A 322 9.72 9.70 -6.19
CA VAL A 322 9.47 8.32 -6.65
C VAL A 322 8.51 8.29 -7.84
N PRO A 323 7.25 8.75 -7.72
CA PRO A 323 6.33 8.76 -8.86
C PRO A 323 6.75 9.72 -9.97
N LEU A 324 7.46 10.80 -9.65
CA LEU A 324 7.99 11.74 -10.65
C LEU A 324 9.08 11.10 -11.52
N ALA A 325 10.08 10.45 -10.91
CA ALA A 325 11.13 9.72 -11.62
C ALA A 325 10.55 8.55 -12.43
N TRP A 326 9.59 7.82 -11.84
CA TRP A 326 8.88 6.75 -12.53
C TRP A 326 8.16 7.26 -13.78
N ALA A 327 7.43 8.37 -13.69
CA ALA A 327 6.71 8.94 -14.81
C ALA A 327 7.63 9.42 -15.94
N ILE A 328 8.80 9.96 -15.60
CA ILE A 328 9.83 10.36 -16.57
C ILE A 328 10.38 9.12 -17.29
N GLU A 329 10.78 8.09 -16.56
CA GLU A 329 11.44 6.89 -17.11
C GLU A 329 10.53 6.00 -17.96
N LEU A 330 9.22 6.02 -17.70
CA LEU A 330 8.23 5.27 -18.48
C LEU A 330 7.56 6.14 -19.56
N GLU A 331 7.90 7.43 -19.64
CA GLU A 331 7.21 8.40 -20.51
C GLU A 331 5.68 8.38 -20.28
N ALA A 332 5.29 8.23 -18.99
CA ALA A 332 3.91 8.02 -18.61
C ALA A 332 3.09 9.32 -18.65
N ASP A 333 1.83 9.21 -19.05
CA ASP A 333 0.87 10.31 -19.00
C ASP A 333 0.54 10.67 -17.55
N LYS A 334 1.06 11.79 -17.07
CA LYS A 334 0.87 12.26 -15.68
C LYS A 334 -0.60 12.50 -15.33
N SER A 335 -1.49 12.67 -16.31
CA SER A 335 -2.93 12.84 -16.07
C SER A 335 -3.62 11.55 -15.61
N LYS A 336 -2.97 10.40 -15.83
CA LYS A 336 -3.42 9.07 -15.41
C LYS A 336 -2.76 8.62 -14.09
N LEU A 337 -1.79 9.37 -13.55
CA LEU A 337 -1.02 9.03 -12.36
C LEU A 337 -1.70 9.52 -11.10
N ASN A 338 -1.96 8.58 -10.17
CA ASN A 338 -2.50 8.86 -8.83
C ASN A 338 -3.66 9.87 -8.90
N VAL A 339 -4.68 9.52 -9.67
CA VAL A 339 -5.73 10.46 -10.11
C VAL A 339 -6.64 10.93 -8.98
N ASN A 340 -6.69 10.19 -7.89
CA ASN A 340 -7.43 10.52 -6.65
C ASN A 340 -6.50 10.97 -5.51
N GLY A 341 -5.26 11.39 -5.83
CA GLY A 341 -4.20 11.61 -4.86
C GLY A 341 -3.54 10.28 -4.46
N GLY A 342 -2.48 10.35 -3.67
CA GLY A 342 -1.73 9.18 -3.21
C GLY A 342 -1.30 9.29 -1.75
N ALA A 343 -0.25 8.59 -1.36
CA ALA A 343 0.18 8.44 0.03
C ALA A 343 0.54 9.76 0.74
N ILE A 344 0.94 10.79 -0.01
CA ILE A 344 1.20 12.14 0.55
C ILE A 344 -0.08 12.74 1.13
N ALA A 345 -1.22 12.55 0.46
CA ALA A 345 -2.51 13.06 0.92
C ALA A 345 -3.35 12.03 1.67
N LEU A 346 -3.37 10.78 1.19
CA LEU A 346 -4.25 9.71 1.68
C LEU A 346 -3.58 8.80 2.70
N GLY A 347 -2.30 9.05 3.04
CA GLY A 347 -1.55 8.29 4.02
C GLY A 347 -0.99 6.96 3.53
N HIS A 348 -0.01 6.43 4.30
CA HIS A 348 0.78 5.26 3.96
C HIS A 348 0.91 4.31 5.17
N PRO A 349 -0.16 3.56 5.54
CA PRO A 349 -0.03 2.50 6.53
C PRO A 349 0.77 1.36 5.90
N LEU A 350 2.07 1.25 6.23
CA LEU A 350 3.08 0.48 5.49
C LEU A 350 2.58 -0.89 5.01
N GLY A 351 2.26 -1.77 5.95
CA GLY A 351 1.83 -3.13 5.65
C GLY A 351 0.50 -3.23 4.89
N ALA A 352 -0.38 -2.22 5.03
CA ALA A 352 -1.68 -2.20 4.36
C ALA A 352 -1.69 -1.48 3.01
N THR A 353 -0.62 -0.78 2.66
CA THR A 353 -0.64 0.15 1.51
C THR A 353 -0.94 -0.53 0.18
N GLY A 354 -0.40 -1.72 -0.07
CA GLY A 354 -0.59 -2.40 -1.35
C GLY A 354 -2.05 -2.71 -1.66
N THR A 355 -2.79 -3.27 -0.72
CA THR A 355 -4.22 -3.54 -0.86
C THR A 355 -5.07 -2.28 -0.79
N LYS A 356 -4.63 -1.25 -0.04
CA LYS A 356 -5.29 0.07 -0.01
C LYS A 356 -5.25 0.74 -1.39
N LEU A 357 -4.08 0.82 -2.02
CA LEU A 357 -3.92 1.39 -3.37
C LEU A 357 -4.71 0.58 -4.41
N MET A 358 -4.64 -0.76 -4.32
CA MET A 358 -5.39 -1.65 -5.23
C MET A 358 -6.90 -1.43 -5.12
N THR A 359 -7.40 -1.24 -3.90
CA THR A 359 -8.82 -0.96 -3.65
C THR A 359 -9.24 0.36 -4.32
N THR A 360 -8.47 1.42 -4.11
CA THR A 360 -8.74 2.75 -4.73
C THR A 360 -8.61 2.69 -6.25
N MET A 361 -7.55 2.05 -6.76
CA MET A 361 -7.31 1.89 -8.20
C MET A 361 -8.42 1.11 -8.90
N LEU A 362 -8.89 0.01 -8.30
CA LEU A 362 -9.98 -0.81 -8.85
C LEU A 362 -11.29 -0.03 -8.93
N ASN A 363 -11.70 0.65 -7.85
CA ASN A 363 -12.92 1.46 -7.83
C ASN A 363 -12.86 2.60 -8.85
N GLU A 364 -11.72 3.24 -9.00
CA GLU A 364 -11.53 4.32 -9.97
C GLU A 364 -11.53 3.80 -11.41
N LEU A 365 -10.92 2.63 -11.66
CA LEU A 365 -10.93 1.99 -12.98
C LEU A 365 -12.35 1.63 -13.41
N GLU A 366 -13.18 1.12 -12.51
CA GLU A 366 -14.60 0.86 -12.74
C GLU A 366 -15.38 2.15 -13.01
N ARG A 367 -15.20 3.18 -12.18
CA ARG A 367 -15.87 4.46 -12.30
C ARG A 367 -15.59 5.13 -13.66
N ARG A 368 -14.36 5.00 -14.16
CA ARG A 368 -13.96 5.53 -15.48
C ARG A 368 -14.28 4.60 -16.65
N LYS A 369 -14.72 3.37 -16.36
CA LYS A 369 -14.88 2.30 -17.36
C LYS A 369 -13.58 2.01 -18.11
N GLY A 370 -12.44 2.20 -17.45
CA GLY A 370 -11.12 1.84 -17.97
C GLY A 370 -10.94 0.32 -18.00
N LYS A 371 -9.94 -0.14 -18.72
CA LYS A 371 -9.66 -1.57 -18.89
C LYS A 371 -8.48 -2.05 -18.09
N TYR A 372 -7.34 -1.36 -18.20
CA TYR A 372 -6.09 -1.75 -17.55
C TYR A 372 -5.61 -0.71 -16.57
N ALA A 373 -5.11 -1.19 -15.42
CA ALA A 373 -4.42 -0.34 -14.45
C ALA A 373 -3.15 -1.01 -13.93
N LEU A 374 -2.13 -0.20 -13.64
CA LEU A 374 -0.84 -0.64 -13.13
C LEU A 374 -0.61 -0.03 -11.75
N GLN A 375 -0.26 -0.86 -10.77
CA GLN A 375 0.19 -0.44 -9.45
C GLN A 375 1.65 -0.80 -9.26
N ALA A 376 2.45 0.13 -8.67
CA ALA A 376 3.84 -0.12 -8.32
C ALA A 376 4.20 0.54 -6.98
N ILE A 377 5.00 -0.18 -6.16
CA ILE A 377 5.42 0.28 -4.83
C ILE A 377 6.93 0.08 -4.69
N CYS A 378 7.64 1.12 -4.23
CA CYS A 378 9.02 1.03 -3.76
C CYS A 378 9.06 0.46 -2.35
N GLU A 379 10.10 -0.31 -2.05
CA GLU A 379 10.25 -1.04 -0.80
C GLU A 379 11.62 -0.79 -0.20
N GLY A 380 11.70 -0.76 1.11
CA GLY A 380 12.98 -0.69 1.82
C GLY A 380 13.94 -1.78 1.36
N GLY A 381 15.25 -1.48 1.31
CA GLY A 381 16.28 -2.41 0.85
C GLY A 381 16.43 -2.49 -0.66
N GLY A 382 15.81 -1.59 -1.44
CA GLY A 382 15.96 -1.54 -2.90
C GLY A 382 15.19 -2.64 -3.61
N THR A 383 14.00 -2.97 -3.15
CA THR A 383 13.09 -3.87 -3.85
C THR A 383 11.83 -3.14 -4.31
N ALA A 384 11.04 -3.76 -5.18
CA ALA A 384 9.75 -3.26 -5.60
C ALA A 384 8.87 -4.37 -6.15
N ASN A 385 7.57 -4.15 -6.09
CA ASN A 385 6.59 -4.97 -6.78
C ASN A 385 5.71 -4.12 -7.71
N ALA A 386 5.21 -4.76 -8.80
CA ALA A 386 4.23 -4.18 -9.69
C ALA A 386 3.15 -5.19 -10.06
N THR A 387 1.93 -4.69 -10.23
CA THR A 387 0.74 -5.49 -10.58
C THR A 387 -0.02 -4.80 -11.69
N ILE A 388 -0.40 -5.53 -12.74
CA ILE A 388 -1.36 -5.07 -13.73
C ILE A 388 -2.65 -5.84 -13.55
N ILE A 389 -3.76 -5.11 -13.47
CA ILE A 389 -5.12 -5.67 -13.44
C ILE A 389 -5.87 -5.33 -14.73
N GLU A 390 -6.78 -6.20 -15.12
CA GLU A 390 -7.74 -6.02 -16.21
C GLU A 390 -9.14 -6.02 -15.64
N ARG A 391 -9.89 -4.91 -15.76
CA ARG A 391 -11.29 -4.82 -15.33
C ARG A 391 -12.16 -5.72 -16.20
N LEU A 392 -13.10 -6.43 -15.59
CA LEU A 392 -14.07 -7.33 -16.22
C LEU A 392 -15.42 -6.65 -16.46
#